data_5889b21d5d581f4da70f7de7251742d8
#
_entry.id   5889b21d5d581f4da70f7de7251742d8
#
_cell.length_a   1.000
_cell.length_b   1.000
_cell.length_c   1.000
_cell.angle_alpha   90.00
_cell.angle_beta   90.00
_cell.angle_gamma   90.00
#
_symmetry.space_group_name_H-M   'P 1'
#
loop_
_entity.id
_entity.type
_entity.pdbx_description
1 polymer ?
#
loop_
_entity_poly.entity_id
_entity_poly.type
_entity_poly.pdbx_seq_one_letter_code
_entity_poly.pdbx_strand_id
1 'polypeptide(L)'
;MSPKFKKASATVGSTTVNYFYFSDAEYEQSVSTAAKALEYFNSTFGKYPYSKLDVAETDFCYGGMEYPCLVMITSGMEKRSYETAIIHEIAHQWWYGLVGNDQVREAYLDEGLAEYSTLMFYRAHPVYQVDAAQMLADTTKQFNTFIKIVGNYNNDTDTSMNRALNEFESQQQYTYMTYLKGMIMFGQVNEVMGDRKFEAALRKYFDTCKLKLATKDDMLACFEKSYGANISNLFNTFINGEDKTCLLYTSPSPRD
;
A
#
# COMPACT_ATOMS: atom_id res chain seq x y z
N MET A 1 -15.47 7.46 -23.91
CA MET A 1 -14.08 6.93 -24.00
C MET A 1 -13.44 7.56 -25.23
N SER A 2 -12.17 8.00 -25.16
CA SER A 2 -11.50 8.59 -26.33
C SER A 2 -11.22 7.49 -27.38
N PRO A 3 -11.37 7.76 -28.68
CA PRO A 3 -11.02 6.78 -29.73
C PRO A 3 -9.52 6.45 -29.80
N LYS A 4 -8.70 7.15 -29.04
CA LYS A 4 -7.24 6.90 -28.95
C LYS A 4 -6.89 5.72 -28.07
N PHE A 5 -7.75 5.31 -27.14
CA PHE A 5 -7.46 4.18 -26.26
C PHE A 5 -7.57 2.84 -27.01
N LYS A 6 -6.53 2.05 -26.85
CA LYS A 6 -6.51 0.63 -27.14
C LYS A 6 -6.92 -0.14 -25.88
N LYS A 7 -7.23 -1.41 -26.02
CA LYS A 7 -7.65 -2.26 -24.91
C LYS A 7 -6.98 -3.62 -24.98
N ALA A 8 -6.42 -4.05 -23.83
CA ALA A 8 -6.06 -5.44 -23.57
C ALA A 8 -6.91 -5.96 -22.42
N SER A 9 -7.05 -7.28 -22.28
CA SER A 9 -7.84 -7.86 -21.17
C SER A 9 -7.25 -9.17 -20.71
N ALA A 10 -7.40 -9.46 -19.41
CA ALA A 10 -7.12 -10.74 -18.79
C ALA A 10 -8.28 -11.16 -17.90
N THR A 11 -8.36 -12.43 -17.53
CA THR A 11 -9.44 -12.95 -16.66
C THR A 11 -8.83 -13.58 -15.42
N VAL A 12 -9.33 -13.20 -14.25
CA VAL A 12 -8.94 -13.74 -12.95
C VAL A 12 -10.20 -14.26 -12.25
N GLY A 13 -10.38 -15.57 -12.23
CA GLY A 13 -11.61 -16.18 -11.73
C GLY A 13 -12.84 -15.67 -12.48
N SER A 14 -13.75 -14.97 -11.79
CA SER A 14 -14.95 -14.37 -12.37
C SER A 14 -14.79 -12.89 -12.76
N THR A 15 -13.61 -12.32 -12.58
CA THR A 15 -13.34 -10.90 -12.84
C THR A 15 -12.58 -10.72 -14.14
N THR A 16 -13.04 -9.84 -15.01
CA THR A 16 -12.31 -9.37 -16.19
C THR A 16 -11.51 -8.13 -15.83
N VAL A 17 -10.19 -8.19 -15.95
CA VAL A 17 -9.29 -7.05 -15.86
C VAL A 17 -9.14 -6.46 -17.26
N ASN A 18 -9.57 -5.22 -17.45
CA ASN A 18 -9.39 -4.49 -18.69
C ASN A 18 -8.29 -3.46 -18.51
N TYR A 19 -7.36 -3.40 -19.43
CA TYR A 19 -6.31 -2.40 -19.47
C TYR A 19 -6.52 -1.50 -20.70
N PHE A 20 -6.73 -0.21 -20.43
CA PHE A 20 -6.92 0.82 -21.46
C PHE A 20 -5.66 1.65 -21.55
N TYR A 21 -5.05 1.69 -22.74
CA TYR A 21 -3.76 2.35 -22.96
C TYR A 21 -3.74 3.11 -24.28
N PHE A 22 -2.82 4.07 -24.38
CA PHE A 22 -2.61 4.84 -25.60
C PHE A 22 -1.12 4.92 -25.99
N SER A 23 -0.20 4.91 -25.05
CA SER A 23 1.24 5.02 -25.27
C SER A 23 2.07 3.88 -24.69
N ASP A 24 1.52 3.09 -23.75
CA ASP A 24 2.24 1.98 -23.13
C ASP A 24 2.65 0.93 -24.15
N ALA A 25 3.96 0.88 -24.44
CA ALA A 25 4.54 -0.11 -25.34
C ALA A 25 4.61 -1.51 -24.73
N GLU A 26 4.53 -1.62 -23.39
CA GLU A 26 4.60 -2.87 -22.63
C GLU A 26 3.23 -3.31 -22.09
N TYR A 27 2.16 -2.91 -22.77
CA TYR A 27 0.78 -3.14 -22.33
C TYR A 27 0.46 -4.60 -21.96
N GLU A 28 1.12 -5.58 -22.61
CA GLU A 28 0.96 -7.00 -22.28
C GLU A 28 1.48 -7.33 -20.88
N GLN A 29 2.63 -6.74 -20.52
CA GLN A 29 3.18 -6.87 -19.17
C GLN A 29 2.30 -6.13 -18.17
N SER A 30 1.82 -4.94 -18.50
CA SER A 30 0.97 -4.13 -17.63
C SER A 30 -0.35 -4.84 -17.30
N VAL A 31 -1.06 -5.39 -18.29
CA VAL A 31 -2.28 -6.16 -18.04
C VAL A 31 -2.00 -7.47 -17.29
N SER A 32 -0.87 -8.12 -17.57
CA SER A 32 -0.44 -9.32 -16.83
C SER A 32 -0.14 -9.00 -15.37
N THR A 33 0.54 -7.89 -15.09
CA THR A 33 0.82 -7.43 -13.72
C THR A 33 -0.48 -7.12 -12.99
N ALA A 34 -1.41 -6.40 -13.61
CA ALA A 34 -2.72 -6.13 -13.04
C ALA A 34 -3.50 -7.40 -12.69
N ALA A 35 -3.50 -8.39 -13.59
CA ALA A 35 -4.15 -9.67 -13.34
C ALA A 35 -3.50 -10.45 -12.19
N LYS A 36 -2.17 -10.50 -12.15
CA LYS A 36 -1.43 -11.16 -11.05
C LYS A 36 -1.64 -10.47 -9.70
N ALA A 37 -1.68 -9.14 -9.67
CA ALA A 37 -1.96 -8.39 -8.45
C ALA A 37 -3.37 -8.71 -7.93
N LEU A 38 -4.38 -8.68 -8.80
CA LEU A 38 -5.75 -9.06 -8.46
C LEU A 38 -5.83 -10.52 -7.95
N GLU A 39 -5.16 -11.46 -8.60
CA GLU A 39 -5.13 -12.88 -8.20
C GLU A 39 -4.49 -13.06 -6.84
N TYR A 40 -3.33 -12.43 -6.61
CA TYR A 40 -2.61 -12.49 -5.35
C TYR A 40 -3.44 -11.91 -4.20
N PHE A 41 -4.00 -10.73 -4.37
CA PHE A 41 -4.79 -10.09 -3.33
C PHE A 41 -6.12 -10.83 -3.07
N ASN A 42 -6.74 -11.41 -4.10
CA ASN A 42 -7.87 -12.32 -3.93
C ASN A 42 -7.54 -13.50 -2.99
N SER A 43 -6.39 -14.10 -3.17
CA SER A 43 -5.96 -15.26 -2.39
C SER A 43 -5.51 -14.88 -0.98
N THR A 44 -4.90 -13.70 -0.83
CA THR A 44 -4.30 -13.24 0.43
C THR A 44 -5.33 -12.56 1.33
N PHE A 45 -6.11 -11.61 0.81
CA PHE A 45 -7.00 -10.78 1.63
C PHE A 45 -8.46 -11.27 1.62
N GLY A 46 -8.92 -11.77 0.49
CA GLY A 46 -10.29 -12.22 0.30
C GLY A 46 -10.82 -11.82 -1.08
N LYS A 47 -11.90 -12.44 -1.48
CA LYS A 47 -12.40 -12.36 -2.85
C LYS A 47 -12.87 -10.94 -3.22
N TYR A 48 -12.32 -10.39 -4.30
CA TYR A 48 -12.85 -9.21 -5.00
C TYR A 48 -14.24 -9.53 -5.57
N PRO A 49 -15.28 -8.76 -5.21
CA PRO A 49 -16.66 -9.18 -5.49
C PRO A 49 -17.17 -8.79 -6.89
N TYR A 50 -16.45 -7.90 -7.58
CA TYR A 50 -16.93 -7.34 -8.83
C TYR A 50 -16.46 -8.16 -10.04
N SER A 51 -17.28 -8.17 -11.08
CA SER A 51 -17.00 -8.91 -12.33
C SER A 51 -15.99 -8.19 -13.24
N LYS A 52 -15.61 -6.95 -12.91
CA LYS A 52 -14.74 -6.12 -13.73
C LYS A 52 -13.83 -5.25 -12.88
N LEU A 53 -12.58 -5.09 -13.34
CA LEU A 53 -11.63 -4.10 -12.88
C LEU A 53 -11.02 -3.44 -14.12
N ASP A 54 -11.18 -2.13 -14.23
CA ASP A 54 -10.59 -1.34 -15.30
C ASP A 54 -9.31 -0.67 -14.80
N VAL A 55 -8.24 -0.75 -15.59
CA VAL A 55 -6.98 -0.05 -15.39
C VAL A 55 -6.77 0.85 -16.60
N ALA A 56 -6.54 2.13 -16.39
CA ALA A 56 -6.40 3.10 -17.46
C ALA A 56 -5.07 3.87 -17.38
N GLU A 57 -4.27 3.79 -18.44
CA GLU A 57 -3.18 4.73 -18.66
C GLU A 57 -3.75 6.13 -18.85
N THR A 58 -3.22 7.14 -18.19
CA THR A 58 -3.72 8.52 -18.24
C THR A 58 -2.59 9.54 -18.23
N ASP A 59 -2.85 10.74 -18.74
CA ASP A 59 -2.03 11.91 -18.48
C ASP A 59 -2.54 12.54 -17.17
N PHE A 60 -1.89 12.25 -16.06
CA PHE A 60 -2.32 12.65 -14.73
C PHE A 60 -1.16 13.26 -13.94
N CYS A 61 -1.45 14.14 -12.99
CA CYS A 61 -0.42 14.85 -12.23
C CYS A 61 0.11 14.09 -11.01
N TYR A 62 -0.51 12.96 -10.66
CA TYR A 62 -0.08 12.04 -9.59
C TYR A 62 0.34 10.70 -10.20
N GLY A 63 0.93 9.80 -9.41
CA GLY A 63 1.38 8.49 -9.89
C GLY A 63 0.23 7.58 -10.33
N GLY A 64 -0.83 7.57 -9.56
CA GLY A 64 -2.06 6.82 -9.83
C GLY A 64 -3.28 7.41 -9.13
N MET A 65 -4.41 6.71 -9.27
CA MET A 65 -5.66 7.02 -8.59
C MET A 65 -6.51 5.75 -8.50
N GLU A 66 -6.98 5.47 -7.30
CA GLU A 66 -7.51 4.18 -6.86
C GLU A 66 -9.04 4.06 -6.92
N TYR A 67 -9.74 4.76 -7.79
CA TYR A 67 -11.21 4.68 -7.81
C TYR A 67 -11.73 3.23 -7.79
N PRO A 68 -12.80 2.94 -7.05
CA PRO A 68 -13.38 1.61 -7.02
C PRO A 68 -13.72 1.08 -8.42
N CYS A 69 -13.21 -0.09 -8.75
CA CYS A 69 -13.33 -0.74 -10.05
C CYS A 69 -12.67 -0.03 -11.24
N LEU A 70 -12.01 1.11 -11.04
CA LEU A 70 -11.29 1.87 -12.06
C LEU A 70 -10.03 2.49 -11.45
N VAL A 71 -8.88 1.96 -11.73
CA VAL A 71 -7.60 2.59 -11.37
C VAL A 71 -7.01 3.34 -12.56
N MET A 72 -6.36 4.46 -12.28
CA MET A 72 -5.69 5.29 -13.27
C MET A 72 -4.19 5.29 -12.97
N ILE A 73 -3.36 5.13 -14.01
CA ILE A 73 -1.90 5.11 -13.88
C ILE A 73 -1.32 6.17 -14.81
N THR A 74 -0.44 7.01 -14.29
CA THR A 74 0.18 8.08 -15.07
C THR A 74 1.11 7.52 -16.15
N SER A 75 0.92 7.98 -17.39
CA SER A 75 1.76 7.66 -18.52
C SER A 75 3.20 8.20 -18.38
N GLY A 76 4.14 7.61 -19.09
CA GLY A 76 5.52 8.11 -19.18
C GLY A 76 6.39 7.89 -17.94
N MET A 77 5.91 7.14 -16.95
CA MET A 77 6.74 6.70 -15.82
C MET A 77 7.80 5.70 -16.30
N GLU A 78 8.91 5.62 -15.53
CA GLU A 78 9.88 4.55 -15.71
C GLU A 78 9.19 3.18 -15.47
N LYS A 79 9.59 2.16 -16.21
CA LYS A 79 8.93 0.85 -16.26
C LYS A 79 8.65 0.26 -14.85
N ARG A 80 9.66 0.26 -13.98
CA ARG A 80 9.51 -0.29 -12.63
C ARG A 80 8.51 0.50 -11.79
N SER A 81 8.57 1.82 -11.88
CA SER A 81 7.65 2.72 -11.18
C SER A 81 6.21 2.54 -11.69
N TYR A 82 6.03 2.37 -12.99
CA TYR A 82 4.73 2.11 -13.60
C TYR A 82 4.12 0.78 -13.13
N GLU A 83 4.94 -0.27 -13.13
CA GLU A 83 4.56 -1.60 -12.62
C GLU A 83 4.19 -1.57 -11.13
N THR A 84 5.00 -0.87 -10.32
CA THR A 84 4.75 -0.68 -8.89
C THR A 84 3.44 0.08 -8.65
N ALA A 85 3.19 1.14 -9.42
CA ALA A 85 1.94 1.89 -9.33
C ALA A 85 0.71 1.02 -9.68
N ILE A 86 0.78 0.18 -10.71
CA ILE A 86 -0.32 -0.77 -11.02
C ILE A 86 -0.64 -1.66 -9.81
N ILE A 87 0.38 -2.22 -9.15
CA ILE A 87 0.19 -3.12 -8.01
C ILE A 87 -0.39 -2.36 -6.82
N HIS A 88 0.13 -1.17 -6.53
CA HIS A 88 -0.33 -0.28 -5.47
C HIS A 88 -1.80 0.11 -5.64
N GLU A 89 -2.16 0.62 -6.81
CA GLU A 89 -3.54 1.04 -7.08
C GLU A 89 -4.55 -0.13 -7.06
N ILE A 90 -4.10 -1.34 -7.39
CA ILE A 90 -4.94 -2.54 -7.28
C ILE A 90 -5.09 -2.97 -5.82
N ALA A 91 -4.09 -2.78 -4.96
CA ALA A 91 -4.22 -3.06 -3.53
C ALA A 91 -5.31 -2.18 -2.88
N HIS A 92 -5.48 -0.96 -3.35
CA HIS A 92 -6.55 -0.06 -2.92
C HIS A 92 -7.96 -0.56 -3.24
N GLN A 93 -8.14 -1.55 -4.12
CA GLN A 93 -9.44 -2.18 -4.31
C GLN A 93 -9.89 -2.92 -3.05
N TRP A 94 -8.96 -3.35 -2.17
CA TRP A 94 -9.23 -3.86 -0.83
C TRP A 94 -9.20 -2.75 0.21
N TRP A 95 -8.12 -1.95 0.26
CA TRP A 95 -7.88 -0.90 1.24
C TRP A 95 -8.31 0.44 0.67
N TYR A 96 -9.48 0.91 0.95
CA TYR A 96 -10.29 1.99 0.44
C TYR A 96 -11.51 1.50 -0.37
N GLY A 97 -11.34 0.77 -1.47
CA GLY A 97 -12.45 0.40 -2.35
C GLY A 97 -13.48 -0.52 -1.71
N LEU A 98 -13.05 -1.50 -0.92
CA LEU A 98 -13.91 -2.45 -0.21
C LEU A 98 -13.92 -2.23 1.30
N VAL A 99 -12.79 -1.95 1.91
CA VAL A 99 -12.69 -1.49 3.30
C VAL A 99 -12.40 0.00 3.25
N GLY A 100 -13.46 0.82 3.33
CA GLY A 100 -13.35 2.27 3.28
C GLY A 100 -12.73 2.84 4.56
N ASN A 101 -12.09 3.99 4.47
CA ASN A 101 -11.57 4.77 5.58
C ASN A 101 -11.80 6.27 5.35
N ASP A 102 -11.53 7.09 6.35
CA ASP A 102 -11.46 8.55 6.18
C ASP A 102 -10.09 8.93 5.60
N GLN A 103 -9.98 8.96 4.26
CA GLN A 103 -8.73 9.32 3.56
C GLN A 103 -8.21 10.71 3.88
N VAL A 104 -9.04 11.57 4.48
CA VAL A 104 -8.62 12.92 4.89
C VAL A 104 -7.93 12.88 6.26
N ARG A 105 -8.38 12.02 7.19
CA ARG A 105 -7.88 11.99 8.57
C ARG A 105 -7.03 10.77 8.90
N GLU A 106 -7.25 9.66 8.23
CA GLU A 106 -6.58 8.39 8.50
C GLU A 106 -6.03 7.75 7.22
N ALA A 107 -5.41 8.58 6.35
CA ALA A 107 -4.86 8.15 5.05
C ALA A 107 -3.80 7.03 5.15
N TYR A 108 -3.13 6.88 6.29
CA TYR A 108 -2.19 5.78 6.51
C TYR A 108 -2.87 4.40 6.56
N LEU A 109 -4.19 4.34 6.74
CA LEU A 109 -4.94 3.07 6.76
C LEU A 109 -5.07 2.45 5.37
N ASP A 110 -5.17 3.26 4.33
CA ASP A 110 -5.21 2.77 2.95
C ASP A 110 -3.84 2.85 2.28
N GLU A 111 -3.19 4.00 2.29
CA GLU A 111 -1.91 4.21 1.63
C GLU A 111 -0.78 3.35 2.23
N GLY A 112 -0.68 3.31 3.55
CA GLY A 112 0.31 2.46 4.23
C GLY A 112 0.08 0.98 3.98
N LEU A 113 -1.19 0.54 3.94
CA LEU A 113 -1.53 -0.84 3.59
C LEU A 113 -1.31 -1.14 2.12
N ALA A 114 -1.58 -0.21 1.20
CA ALA A 114 -1.33 -0.39 -0.23
C ALA A 114 0.17 -0.51 -0.52
N GLU A 115 1.00 0.35 0.09
CA GLU A 115 2.45 0.25 0.02
C GLU A 115 2.96 -1.09 0.55
N TYR A 116 2.50 -1.51 1.72
CA TYR A 116 2.93 -2.78 2.29
C TYR A 116 2.40 -3.98 1.51
N SER A 117 1.20 -3.91 0.94
CA SER A 117 0.64 -4.94 0.05
C SER A 117 1.45 -5.09 -1.24
N THR A 118 1.97 -3.99 -1.75
CA THR A 118 2.90 -3.97 -2.90
C THR A 118 4.20 -4.72 -2.57
N LEU A 119 4.76 -4.49 -1.38
CA LEU A 119 5.92 -5.25 -0.89
C LEU A 119 5.60 -6.74 -0.75
N MET A 120 4.45 -7.09 -0.18
CA MET A 120 4.00 -8.48 -0.05
C MET A 120 3.86 -9.15 -1.42
N PHE A 121 3.32 -8.44 -2.42
CA PHE A 121 3.22 -8.93 -3.79
C PHE A 121 4.60 -9.25 -4.37
N TYR A 122 5.57 -8.36 -4.28
CA TYR A 122 6.91 -8.60 -4.78
C TYR A 122 7.61 -9.76 -4.07
N ARG A 123 7.43 -9.89 -2.75
CA ARG A 123 7.95 -11.03 -1.97
C ARG A 123 7.38 -12.37 -2.48
N ALA A 124 6.12 -12.40 -2.88
CA ALA A 124 5.45 -13.58 -3.40
C ALA A 124 5.77 -13.87 -4.89
N HIS A 125 6.30 -12.90 -5.61
CA HIS A 125 6.52 -12.98 -7.06
C HIS A 125 7.97 -12.67 -7.45
N PRO A 126 8.94 -13.56 -7.15
CA PRO A 126 10.36 -13.31 -7.41
C PRO A 126 10.69 -13.12 -8.91
N VAL A 127 9.77 -13.48 -9.82
CA VAL A 127 9.91 -13.22 -11.26
C VAL A 127 10.06 -11.72 -11.59
N TYR A 128 9.59 -10.84 -10.73
CA TYR A 128 9.76 -9.39 -10.87
C TYR A 128 11.15 -8.90 -10.49
N GLN A 129 12.01 -9.75 -9.92
CA GLN A 129 13.38 -9.43 -9.53
C GLN A 129 13.49 -8.20 -8.59
N VAL A 130 12.52 -8.07 -7.70
CA VAL A 130 12.51 -7.07 -6.63
C VAL A 130 12.83 -7.78 -5.31
N ASP A 131 13.87 -7.34 -4.64
CA ASP A 131 14.16 -7.77 -3.28
C ASP A 131 13.27 -6.97 -2.31
N ALA A 132 12.24 -7.61 -1.80
CA ALA A 132 11.27 -6.98 -0.90
C ALA A 132 11.90 -6.55 0.44
N ALA A 133 12.91 -7.27 0.92
CA ALA A 133 13.63 -6.89 2.14
C ALA A 133 14.47 -5.63 1.91
N GLN A 134 15.17 -5.57 0.77
CA GLN A 134 15.92 -4.39 0.36
C GLN A 134 14.99 -3.19 0.12
N MET A 135 13.83 -3.40 -0.51
CA MET A 135 12.81 -2.35 -0.71
C MET A 135 12.38 -1.73 0.62
N LEU A 136 12.06 -2.52 1.64
CA LEU A 136 11.70 -2.01 2.96
C LEU A 136 12.88 -1.30 3.65
N ALA A 137 14.09 -1.83 3.52
CA ALA A 137 15.30 -1.22 4.06
C ALA A 137 15.60 0.14 3.41
N ASP A 138 15.45 0.25 2.09
CA ASP A 138 15.63 1.50 1.36
C ASP A 138 14.56 2.54 1.71
N THR A 139 13.30 2.12 1.86
CA THR A 139 12.20 2.96 2.34
C THR A 139 12.50 3.51 3.73
N THR A 140 12.97 2.65 4.64
CA THR A 140 13.36 3.03 6.01
C THR A 140 14.53 4.03 5.99
N LYS A 141 15.54 3.78 5.17
CA LYS A 141 16.69 4.69 5.01
C LYS A 141 16.25 6.05 4.45
N GLN A 142 15.38 6.04 3.46
CA GLN A 142 14.83 7.25 2.86
C GLN A 142 14.05 8.07 3.89
N PHE A 143 13.16 7.44 4.65
CA PHE A 143 12.42 8.09 5.74
C PHE A 143 13.36 8.68 6.79
N ASN A 144 14.32 7.91 7.31
CA ASN A 144 15.27 8.38 8.31
C ASN A 144 16.15 9.55 7.79
N THR A 145 16.48 9.53 6.49
CA THR A 145 17.23 10.63 5.87
C THR A 145 16.38 11.90 5.82
N PHE A 146 15.11 11.78 5.44
CA PHE A 146 14.18 12.90 5.45
C PHE A 146 14.05 13.52 6.84
N ILE A 147 13.81 12.70 7.88
CA ILE A 147 13.70 13.18 9.27
C ILE A 147 14.97 13.90 9.72
N LYS A 148 16.15 13.39 9.40
CA LYS A 148 17.41 14.06 9.72
C LYS A 148 17.55 15.42 9.04
N ILE A 149 17.19 15.51 7.75
CA ILE A 149 17.27 16.76 6.99
C ILE A 149 16.31 17.78 7.59
N VAL A 150 15.05 17.44 7.77
CA VAL A 150 14.03 18.36 8.29
C VAL A 150 14.32 18.72 9.75
N GLY A 151 14.72 17.76 10.59
CA GLY A 151 15.07 17.98 11.99
C GLY A 151 16.29 18.88 12.20
N ASN A 152 17.21 18.96 11.24
CA ASN A 152 18.32 19.91 11.28
C ASN A 152 17.89 21.36 11.03
N TYR A 153 16.76 21.55 10.35
CA TYR A 153 16.21 22.89 10.08
C TYR A 153 15.13 23.31 11.08
N ASN A 154 14.35 22.34 11.56
CA ASN A 154 13.27 22.53 12.53
C ASN A 154 13.55 21.65 13.74
N ASN A 155 13.87 22.21 14.88
CA ASN A 155 14.24 21.48 16.11
C ASN A 155 13.18 20.50 16.63
N ASP A 156 11.98 20.48 16.05
CA ASP A 156 10.89 19.56 16.43
C ASP A 156 10.05 19.21 15.19
N THR A 157 10.47 18.15 14.47
CA THR A 157 9.70 17.64 13.33
C THR A 157 8.58 16.75 13.87
N ASP A 158 7.34 17.16 13.67
CA ASP A 158 6.18 16.31 13.95
C ASP A 158 6.13 15.13 12.97
N THR A 159 6.32 13.92 13.48
CA THR A 159 6.29 12.67 12.73
C THR A 159 4.96 11.92 12.88
N SER A 160 3.94 12.54 13.47
CA SER A 160 2.61 11.95 13.62
C SER A 160 1.97 11.69 12.26
N MET A 161 1.33 10.52 12.12
CA MET A 161 0.46 10.19 11.00
C MET A 161 -1.02 10.52 11.30
N ASN A 162 -1.35 10.76 12.57
CA ASN A 162 -2.70 11.06 13.05
C ASN A 162 -3.04 12.55 12.85
N ARG A 163 -3.05 12.96 11.59
CA ARG A 163 -3.31 14.33 11.15
C ARG A 163 -4.21 14.34 9.93
N ALA A 164 -5.04 15.38 9.81
CA ALA A 164 -5.78 15.61 8.57
C ALA A 164 -4.84 16.04 7.43
N LEU A 165 -5.22 15.75 6.21
CA LEU A 165 -4.44 16.02 5.00
C LEU A 165 -3.95 17.48 4.91
N ASN A 166 -4.77 18.45 5.34
CA ASN A 166 -4.44 19.87 5.34
C ASN A 166 -3.59 20.32 6.54
N GLU A 167 -3.25 19.44 7.46
CA GLU A 167 -2.38 19.71 8.62
C GLU A 167 -0.92 19.33 8.36
N PHE A 168 -0.63 18.69 7.22
CA PHE A 168 0.74 18.46 6.77
C PHE A 168 1.32 19.74 6.18
N GLU A 169 2.56 20.06 6.53
CA GLU A 169 3.25 21.28 6.10
C GLU A 169 3.52 21.29 4.58
N SER A 170 3.60 20.14 3.97
CA SER A 170 3.86 19.96 2.54
C SER A 170 3.39 18.61 2.02
N GLN A 171 3.19 18.52 0.70
CA GLN A 171 2.94 17.25 0.02
C GLN A 171 4.06 16.23 0.30
N GLN A 172 5.30 16.68 0.39
CA GLN A 172 6.42 15.80 0.72
C GLN A 172 6.29 15.21 2.12
N GLN A 173 5.98 16.03 3.14
CA GLN A 173 5.75 15.54 4.49
C GLN A 173 4.59 14.53 4.54
N TYR A 174 3.47 14.84 3.88
CA TYR A 174 2.35 13.90 3.74
C TYR A 174 2.81 12.56 3.18
N THR A 175 3.52 12.56 2.04
CA THR A 175 4.02 11.33 1.41
C THR A 175 4.93 10.52 2.35
N TYR A 176 5.87 11.19 3.02
CA TYR A 176 6.79 10.49 3.92
C TYR A 176 6.09 9.91 5.15
N MET A 177 5.12 10.64 5.72
CA MET A 177 4.40 10.16 6.90
C MET A 177 3.37 9.09 6.55
N THR A 178 2.62 9.25 5.47
CA THR A 178 1.48 8.39 5.15
C THR A 178 1.92 7.13 4.42
N TYR A 179 2.75 7.27 3.38
CA TYR A 179 3.19 6.14 2.53
C TYR A 179 4.39 5.43 3.14
N LEU A 180 5.54 6.14 3.27
CA LEU A 180 6.78 5.48 3.68
C LEU A 180 6.70 4.98 5.12
N LYS A 181 6.31 5.86 6.05
CA LYS A 181 6.17 5.49 7.46
C LYS A 181 5.05 4.47 7.65
N GLY A 182 3.95 4.58 6.89
CA GLY A 182 2.89 3.58 6.88
C GLY A 182 3.40 2.19 6.49
N MET A 183 4.17 2.09 5.41
CA MET A 183 4.81 0.84 4.98
C MET A 183 5.74 0.27 6.06
N ILE A 184 6.56 1.12 6.69
CA ILE A 184 7.49 0.72 7.76
C ILE A 184 6.71 0.21 8.97
N MET A 185 5.64 0.90 9.38
CA MET A 185 4.76 0.49 10.48
C MET A 185 4.20 -0.91 10.25
N PHE A 186 3.61 -1.17 9.09
CA PHE A 186 3.07 -2.49 8.78
C PHE A 186 4.18 -3.55 8.66
N GLY A 187 5.37 -3.18 8.21
CA GLY A 187 6.54 -4.04 8.24
C GLY A 187 6.91 -4.49 9.66
N GLN A 188 6.98 -3.56 10.61
CA GLN A 188 7.25 -3.85 12.02
C GLN A 188 6.13 -4.69 12.66
N VAL A 189 4.88 -4.37 12.35
CA VAL A 189 3.73 -5.15 12.82
C VAL A 189 3.81 -6.60 12.30
N ASN A 190 4.15 -6.78 11.02
CA ASN A 190 4.34 -8.12 10.47
C ASN A 190 5.50 -8.87 11.11
N GLU A 191 6.63 -8.20 11.37
CA GLU A 191 7.77 -8.81 12.06
C GLU A 191 7.39 -9.32 13.45
N VAL A 192 6.65 -8.53 14.22
CA VAL A 192 6.17 -8.90 15.57
C VAL A 192 5.15 -10.03 15.53
N MET A 193 4.20 -10.01 14.58
CA MET A 193 3.13 -11.01 14.48
C MET A 193 3.58 -12.31 13.79
N GLY A 194 4.53 -12.21 12.88
CA GLY A 194 4.90 -13.23 11.90
C GLY A 194 3.90 -13.33 10.75
N ASP A 195 4.38 -13.67 9.55
CA ASP A 195 3.64 -13.63 8.27
C ASP A 195 2.25 -14.26 8.36
N ARG A 196 2.16 -15.46 8.92
CA ARG A 196 0.89 -16.21 9.00
C ARG A 196 -0.20 -15.48 9.80
N LYS A 197 0.17 -14.88 10.93
CA LYS A 197 -0.80 -14.16 11.77
C LYS A 197 -1.14 -12.80 11.19
N PHE A 198 -0.16 -12.14 10.56
CA PHE A 198 -0.36 -10.88 9.88
C PHE A 198 -1.34 -11.02 8.70
N GLU A 199 -1.14 -12.00 7.82
CA GLU A 199 -2.07 -12.28 6.72
C GLU A 199 -3.47 -12.66 7.24
N ALA A 200 -3.54 -13.44 8.32
CA ALA A 200 -4.82 -13.75 8.95
C ALA A 200 -5.51 -12.50 9.52
N ALA A 201 -4.73 -11.52 10.03
CA ALA A 201 -5.26 -10.25 10.51
C ALA A 201 -5.81 -9.39 9.36
N LEU A 202 -5.08 -9.29 8.25
CA LEU A 202 -5.54 -8.58 7.05
C LEU A 202 -6.83 -9.19 6.50
N ARG A 203 -6.89 -10.52 6.38
CA ARG A 203 -8.10 -11.23 5.96
C ARG A 203 -9.27 -10.98 6.91
N LYS A 204 -9.01 -11.00 8.21
CA LYS A 204 -10.03 -10.71 9.22
C LYS A 204 -10.51 -9.27 9.15
N TYR A 205 -9.60 -8.31 8.94
CA TYR A 205 -9.94 -6.90 8.76
C TYR A 205 -10.84 -6.72 7.53
N PHE A 206 -10.45 -7.29 6.40
CA PHE A 206 -11.29 -7.30 5.20
C PHE A 206 -12.67 -7.92 5.47
N ASP A 207 -12.75 -9.12 6.03
CA ASP A 207 -14.02 -9.81 6.24
C ASP A 207 -14.96 -9.09 7.22
N THR A 208 -14.38 -8.38 8.20
CA THR A 208 -15.14 -7.65 9.23
C THR A 208 -15.63 -6.29 8.71
N CYS A 209 -14.79 -5.60 7.93
CA CYS A 209 -14.98 -4.19 7.57
C CYS A 209 -15.36 -3.96 6.11
N LYS A 210 -15.38 -5.00 5.25
CA LYS A 210 -15.76 -4.81 3.85
C LYS A 210 -17.13 -4.14 3.70
N LEU A 211 -17.20 -3.19 2.76
CA LEU A 211 -18.35 -2.35 2.46
C LEU A 211 -18.79 -1.45 3.63
N LYS A 212 -17.84 -1.09 4.50
CA LYS A 212 -18.03 -0.15 5.61
C LYS A 212 -16.90 0.87 5.62
N LEU A 213 -17.10 1.96 6.36
CA LEU A 213 -16.00 2.83 6.79
C LEU A 213 -15.38 2.23 8.05
N ALA A 214 -14.12 1.90 7.97
CA ALA A 214 -13.32 1.37 9.07
C ALA A 214 -12.43 2.47 9.66
N THR A 215 -12.18 2.36 10.94
CA THR A 215 -11.28 3.23 11.71
C THR A 215 -10.00 2.47 12.09
N LYS A 216 -9.03 3.19 12.62
CA LYS A 216 -7.86 2.60 13.29
C LYS A 216 -8.26 1.54 14.31
N ASP A 217 -9.26 1.82 15.13
CA ASP A 217 -9.67 0.92 16.21
C ASP A 217 -10.30 -0.37 15.69
N ASP A 218 -11.05 -0.31 14.58
CA ASP A 218 -11.56 -1.50 13.89
C ASP A 218 -10.42 -2.38 13.37
N MET A 219 -9.39 -1.77 12.77
CA MET A 219 -8.22 -2.47 12.29
C MET A 219 -7.47 -3.11 13.47
N LEU A 220 -7.17 -2.35 14.52
CA LEU A 220 -6.48 -2.84 15.73
C LEU A 220 -7.21 -4.04 16.35
N ALA A 221 -8.54 -3.98 16.51
CA ALA A 221 -9.32 -5.08 17.04
C ALA A 221 -9.17 -6.36 16.20
N CYS A 222 -9.09 -6.25 14.89
CA CYS A 222 -8.87 -7.38 13.98
C CYS A 222 -7.46 -7.96 14.12
N PHE A 223 -6.46 -7.09 14.23
CA PHE A 223 -5.06 -7.48 14.37
C PHE A 223 -4.77 -8.13 15.72
N GLU A 224 -5.23 -7.54 16.83
CA GLU A 224 -5.08 -8.10 18.18
C GLU A 224 -5.76 -9.46 18.31
N LYS A 225 -6.96 -9.61 17.74
CA LYS A 225 -7.67 -10.89 17.75
C LYS A 225 -6.93 -11.99 16.98
N SER A 226 -6.27 -11.63 15.88
CA SER A 226 -5.50 -12.58 15.07
C SER A 226 -4.15 -12.89 15.69
N TYR A 227 -3.54 -11.90 16.33
CA TYR A 227 -2.25 -12.05 17.01
C TYR A 227 -2.39 -12.83 18.33
N GLY A 228 -3.48 -12.61 19.07
CA GLY A 228 -3.72 -13.18 20.38
C GLY A 228 -3.05 -12.41 21.52
N ALA A 229 -2.60 -11.18 21.27
CA ALA A 229 -2.00 -10.27 22.26
C ALA A 229 -2.27 -8.81 21.87
N ASN A 230 -2.04 -7.89 22.79
CA ASN A 230 -2.14 -6.45 22.53
C ASN A 230 -1.00 -5.98 21.63
N ILE A 231 -1.32 -5.19 20.62
CA ILE A 231 -0.37 -4.59 19.68
C ILE A 231 -0.59 -3.08 19.53
N SER A 232 -1.55 -2.52 20.27
CA SER A 232 -1.94 -1.10 20.19
C SER A 232 -0.76 -0.17 20.46
N ASN A 233 0.12 -0.52 21.41
CA ASN A 233 1.28 0.31 21.74
C ASN A 233 2.20 0.46 20.53
N LEU A 234 2.47 -0.60 19.77
CA LEU A 234 3.30 -0.53 18.58
C LEU A 234 2.66 0.40 17.52
N PHE A 235 1.39 0.21 17.21
CA PHE A 235 0.68 1.09 16.29
C PHE A 235 0.68 2.55 16.75
N ASN A 236 0.35 2.80 18.03
CA ASN A 236 0.27 4.16 18.55
C ASN A 236 1.63 4.87 18.56
N THR A 237 2.72 4.17 18.81
CA THR A 237 4.08 4.72 18.70
C THR A 237 4.32 5.32 17.32
N PHE A 238 3.96 4.60 16.25
CA PHE A 238 4.09 5.10 14.88
C PHE A 238 3.08 6.21 14.58
N ILE A 239 1.81 5.98 14.88
CA ILE A 239 0.71 6.88 14.54
C ILE A 239 0.86 8.24 15.23
N ASN A 240 1.27 8.25 16.51
CA ASN A 240 1.44 9.48 17.28
C ASN A 240 2.80 10.16 17.11
N GLY A 241 3.72 9.57 16.34
CA GLY A 241 5.04 10.15 16.11
C GLY A 241 5.98 10.06 17.32
N GLU A 242 5.76 9.10 18.21
CA GLU A 242 6.63 8.86 19.38
C GLU A 242 7.94 8.17 19.00
N ASP A 243 7.99 7.53 17.83
CA ASP A 243 9.15 6.95 17.20
C ASP A 243 10.00 8.00 16.47
N LYS A 244 10.67 8.88 17.22
CA LYS A 244 11.56 9.93 16.65
C LYS A 244 12.72 9.38 15.79
N THR A 245 12.92 8.10 15.80
CA THR A 245 13.76 7.35 14.86
C THR A 245 13.01 6.06 14.55
N CYS A 246 12.60 5.84 13.31
CA CYS A 246 12.18 4.50 12.91
C CYS A 246 13.29 3.55 13.32
N LEU A 247 12.97 2.73 14.32
CA LEU A 247 13.91 1.82 14.95
C LEU A 247 14.74 1.12 13.89
N LEU A 248 16.01 1.24 14.02
CA LEU A 248 16.99 0.57 13.20
C LEU A 248 16.52 -0.85 12.93
N TYR A 249 16.34 -1.17 11.67
CA TYR A 249 16.39 -2.53 11.20
C TYR A 249 17.77 -3.06 11.64
N THR A 250 17.81 -3.64 12.81
CA THR A 250 18.96 -4.48 13.18
C THR A 250 18.86 -5.68 12.25
N SER A 251 19.90 -5.88 11.47
CA SER A 251 20.04 -7.02 10.56
C SER A 251 19.41 -8.27 11.16
N PRO A 252 18.65 -9.06 10.38
CA PRO A 252 18.09 -10.29 10.89
C PRO A 252 19.22 -11.08 11.54
N SER A 253 19.04 -11.41 12.82
CA SER A 253 19.89 -12.40 13.47
C SER A 253 19.85 -13.66 12.59
N PRO A 254 20.99 -14.26 12.23
CA PRO A 254 20.93 -15.52 11.51
C PRO A 254 20.11 -16.48 12.38
N ARG A 255 19.01 -16.95 11.82
CA ARG A 255 18.21 -17.98 12.46
C ARG A 255 19.02 -19.26 12.39
N ASP A 256 19.45 -19.74 13.54
CA ASP A 256 19.89 -21.10 13.73
C ASP A 256 18.75 -22.09 13.45
#